data_91434e850912507f86c8650fdfa25b23
#
_entry.id   91434e850912507f86c8650fdfa25b23
#
_cell.length_a   1.000
_cell.length_b   1.000
_cell.length_c   1.000
_cell.angle_alpha   90.00
_cell.angle_beta   90.00
_cell.angle_gamma   90.00
#
_symmetry.space_group_name_H-M   'P 1'
#
loop_
_entity.id
_entity.type
_entity.pdbx_description
1 polymer ?
#
loop_
_entity_poly.entity_id
_entity_poly.type
_entity_poly.pdbx_seq_one_letter_code
_entity_poly.pdbx_strand_id
1 'polypeptide(L)'
;MANILEGYLNGKDLKIGIVVARFNEFITSKLLSGAIDTLRRHETNEDDIDVAWVPGAFEIPVVAKKLAQTGKYDAVICLGAVIRGSTTHYDYVCNEV
;
A
#
# COMPACT_ATOMS: atom_id res chain seq x y z
N MET A 1 26.35 -3.55 27.51
CA MET A 1 25.85 -2.52 26.58
C MET A 1 24.56 -2.97 25.92
N ALA A 2 23.62 -2.04 25.75
CA ALA A 2 22.39 -2.35 25.04
C ALA A 2 22.65 -2.50 23.53
N ASN A 3 21.94 -3.40 22.90
CA ASN A 3 21.92 -3.51 21.44
C ASN A 3 20.85 -2.56 20.89
N ILE A 4 21.27 -1.67 20.01
CA ILE A 4 20.38 -0.68 19.41
C ILE A 4 20.13 -1.11 17.95
N LEU A 5 18.85 -1.33 17.61
CA LEU A 5 18.44 -1.69 16.24
C LEU A 5 17.86 -0.46 15.58
N GLU A 6 18.51 -0.01 14.52
CA GLU A 6 18.06 1.15 13.75
C GLU A 6 17.98 0.78 12.27
N GLY A 7 16.90 1.22 11.63
CA GLY A 7 16.76 1.07 10.19
C GLY A 7 17.40 2.23 9.44
N TYR A 8 17.68 2.01 8.18
CA TYR A 8 18.14 3.05 7.26
C TYR A 8 17.03 3.35 6.24
N LEU A 9 17.02 4.58 5.75
CA LEU A 9 16.06 4.99 4.72
C LEU A 9 16.56 4.55 3.34
N ASN A 10 16.69 3.25 3.16
CA ASN A 10 17.21 2.66 1.93
C ASN A 10 16.39 1.43 1.58
N GLY A 11 15.76 1.46 0.40
CA GLY A 11 14.95 0.36 -0.11
C GLY A 11 15.63 -0.48 -1.18
N LYS A 12 16.96 -0.41 -1.28
CA LYS A 12 17.69 -1.19 -2.26
C LYS A 12 17.46 -2.69 -2.06
N ASP A 13 17.19 -3.38 -3.17
CA ASP A 13 16.94 -4.82 -3.21
C ASP A 13 15.67 -5.28 -2.46
N LEU A 14 14.83 -4.35 -2.02
CA LEU A 14 13.54 -4.69 -1.43
C LEU A 14 12.49 -4.92 -2.52
N LYS A 15 11.65 -5.92 -2.31
CA LYS A 15 10.50 -6.22 -3.17
C LYS A 15 9.23 -5.76 -2.48
N ILE A 16 8.49 -4.89 -3.14
CA ILE A 16 7.33 -4.22 -2.57
C ILE A 16 6.08 -4.55 -3.37
N GLY A 17 5.03 -4.98 -2.68
CA GLY A 17 3.70 -5.09 -3.27
C GLY A 17 2.85 -3.92 -2.84
N ILE A 18 2.14 -3.30 -3.76
CA ILE A 18 1.22 -2.19 -3.47
C ILE A 18 -0.18 -2.61 -3.87
N VAL A 19 -1.13 -2.50 -2.94
CA VAL A 19 -2.55 -2.71 -3.20
C VAL A 19 -3.21 -1.34 -3.16
N VAL A 20 -3.86 -0.96 -4.26
CA VAL A 20 -4.46 0.36 -4.39
C VAL A 20 -5.91 0.24 -4.84
N ALA A 21 -6.82 0.97 -4.18
CA ALA A 21 -8.24 0.97 -4.50
C ALA A 21 -8.55 1.91 -5.66
N ARG A 22 -9.43 1.46 -6.60
CA ARG A 22 -9.90 2.30 -7.69
C ARG A 22 -10.92 3.34 -7.22
N PHE A 23 -11.72 3.02 -6.24
CA PHE A 23 -12.70 3.96 -5.74
C PHE A 23 -11.99 5.21 -5.24
N ASN A 24 -12.44 6.39 -5.67
CA ASN A 24 -11.74 7.67 -5.47
C ASN A 24 -10.39 7.69 -6.20
N GLU A 25 -10.36 7.22 -7.44
CA GLU A 25 -9.13 7.02 -8.21
C GLU A 25 -8.31 8.29 -8.37
N PHE A 26 -8.95 9.45 -8.45
CA PHE A 26 -8.24 10.73 -8.54
C PHE A 26 -7.29 10.92 -7.35
N ILE A 27 -7.74 10.51 -6.14
CA ILE A 27 -6.94 10.60 -4.93
C ILE A 27 -5.94 9.44 -4.87
N THR A 28 -6.41 8.21 -5.09
CA THR A 28 -5.57 7.02 -4.95
C THR A 28 -4.44 6.96 -5.97
N SER A 29 -4.66 7.49 -7.18
CA SER A 29 -3.60 7.59 -8.18
C SER A 29 -2.47 8.49 -7.72
N LYS A 30 -2.79 9.58 -7.01
CA LYS A 30 -1.77 10.46 -6.44
C LYS A 30 -1.03 9.81 -5.30
N LEU A 31 -1.74 9.05 -4.46
CA LEU A 31 -1.10 8.28 -3.39
C LEU A 31 -0.14 7.25 -3.98
N LEU A 32 -0.55 6.56 -5.04
CA LEU A 32 0.29 5.58 -5.71
C LEU A 32 1.55 6.25 -6.29
N SER A 33 1.38 7.36 -6.99
CA SER A 33 2.51 8.10 -7.56
C SER A 33 3.50 8.54 -6.47
N GLY A 34 2.97 9.02 -5.35
CA GLY A 34 3.81 9.41 -4.20
C GLY A 34 4.55 8.24 -3.59
N ALA A 35 3.88 7.10 -3.44
CA ALA A 35 4.50 5.90 -2.90
C ALA A 35 5.64 5.40 -3.80
N ILE A 36 5.39 5.32 -5.11
CA ILE A 36 6.41 4.88 -6.08
C ILE A 36 7.58 5.86 -6.11
N ASP A 37 7.29 7.16 -6.14
CA ASP A 37 8.34 8.19 -6.15
C ASP A 37 9.21 8.10 -4.90
N THR A 38 8.60 7.93 -3.73
CA THR A 38 9.33 7.80 -2.47
C THR A 38 10.21 6.56 -2.47
N LEU A 39 9.69 5.42 -2.93
CA LEU A 39 10.47 4.19 -3.02
C LEU A 39 11.67 4.37 -3.95
N ARG A 40 11.48 5.00 -5.09
CA ARG A 40 12.58 5.27 -6.04
C ARG A 40 13.65 6.17 -5.43
N ARG A 41 13.24 7.20 -4.71
CA ARG A 41 14.18 8.11 -4.04
C ARG A 41 14.97 7.41 -2.94
N HIS A 42 14.47 6.31 -2.42
CA HIS A 42 15.16 5.47 -1.44
C HIS A 42 15.77 4.23 -2.09
N GLU A 43 16.06 4.30 -3.38
CA GLU A 43 16.81 3.32 -4.17
C GLU A 43 16.10 2.00 -4.45
N THR A 44 14.79 1.91 -4.25
CA THR A 44 14.02 0.73 -4.67
C THR A 44 13.91 0.71 -6.18
N ASN A 45 14.23 -0.43 -6.79
CA ASN A 45 14.11 -0.62 -8.23
C ASN A 45 12.62 -0.75 -8.60
N GLU A 46 12.17 -0.04 -9.63
CA GLU A 46 10.77 -0.11 -10.08
C GLU A 46 10.38 -1.53 -10.50
N ASP A 47 11.31 -2.31 -11.02
CA ASP A 47 11.03 -3.69 -11.41
C ASP A 47 10.72 -4.58 -10.19
N ASP A 48 11.05 -4.12 -8.99
CA ASP A 48 10.77 -4.82 -7.74
C ASP A 48 9.50 -4.29 -7.06
N ILE A 49 8.73 -3.44 -7.75
CA ILE A 49 7.47 -2.90 -7.24
C ILE A 49 6.33 -3.46 -8.09
N ASP A 50 5.44 -4.24 -7.47
CA ASP A 50 4.23 -4.73 -8.11
C ASP A 50 3.02 -3.96 -7.58
N VAL A 51 2.13 -3.59 -8.49
CA VAL A 51 0.91 -2.84 -8.14
C VAL A 51 -0.31 -3.68 -8.47
N ALA A 52 -1.17 -3.88 -7.49
CA ALA A 52 -2.44 -4.56 -7.65
C ALA A 52 -3.59 -3.56 -7.41
N TRP A 53 -4.40 -3.32 -8.44
CA TRP A 53 -5.59 -2.49 -8.33
C TRP A 53 -6.77 -3.33 -7.86
N VAL A 54 -7.51 -2.83 -6.87
CA VAL A 54 -8.74 -3.46 -6.37
C VAL A 54 -9.91 -2.47 -6.51
N PRO A 55 -11.16 -2.95 -6.58
CA PRO A 55 -12.30 -2.06 -6.80
C PRO A 55 -12.46 -0.98 -5.74
N GLY A 56 -12.36 -1.32 -4.47
CA GLY A 56 -12.53 -0.36 -3.38
C GLY A 56 -11.70 -0.71 -2.17
N ALA A 57 -11.74 0.14 -1.14
CA ALA A 57 -10.97 -0.06 0.08
C ALA A 57 -11.35 -1.37 0.80
N PHE A 58 -12.62 -1.79 0.69
CA PHE A 58 -13.11 -3.00 1.34
C PHE A 58 -12.40 -4.26 0.83
N GLU A 59 -11.92 -4.28 -0.41
CA GLU A 59 -11.23 -5.42 -1.01
C GLU A 59 -9.73 -5.43 -0.74
N ILE A 60 -9.17 -4.35 -0.17
CA ILE A 60 -7.74 -4.26 0.11
C ILE A 60 -7.24 -5.38 1.02
N PRO A 61 -7.88 -5.67 2.16
CA PRO A 61 -7.35 -6.67 3.08
C PRO A 61 -7.18 -8.06 2.47
N VAL A 62 -8.13 -8.52 1.67
CA VAL A 62 -8.05 -9.87 1.08
C VAL A 62 -6.90 -9.99 0.09
N VAL A 63 -6.69 -8.95 -0.73
CA VAL A 63 -5.59 -8.97 -1.71
C VAL A 63 -4.25 -8.76 -1.02
N ALA A 64 -4.17 -7.85 -0.05
CA ALA A 64 -2.95 -7.63 0.74
C ALA A 64 -2.51 -8.91 1.44
N LYS A 65 -3.45 -9.65 2.04
CA LYS A 65 -3.15 -10.92 2.69
C LYS A 65 -2.60 -11.94 1.69
N LYS A 66 -3.19 -12.03 0.51
CA LYS A 66 -2.72 -12.95 -0.53
C LYS A 66 -1.30 -12.59 -0.99
N LEU A 67 -1.01 -11.31 -1.19
CA LEU A 67 0.34 -10.89 -1.55
C LEU A 67 1.35 -11.23 -0.45
N ALA A 68 0.98 -10.98 0.81
CA ALA A 68 1.84 -11.29 1.94
C ALA A 68 2.12 -12.80 2.05
N GLN A 69 1.12 -13.64 1.77
CA GLN A 69 1.24 -15.09 1.86
C GLN A 69 2.13 -15.69 0.76
N THR A 70 2.37 -14.97 -0.33
CA THR A 70 3.25 -15.48 -1.40
C THR A 70 4.71 -15.61 -0.95
N GLY A 71 5.10 -14.88 0.10
CA GLY A 71 6.50 -14.82 0.52
C GLY A 71 7.40 -14.08 -0.46
N LYS A 72 6.82 -13.45 -1.48
CA LYS A 72 7.56 -12.78 -2.55
C LYS A 72 7.98 -11.36 -2.19
N TYR A 73 7.27 -10.72 -1.26
CA TYR A 73 7.46 -9.30 -0.95
C TYR A 73 8.05 -9.10 0.44
N ASP A 74 8.93 -8.12 0.56
CA ASP A 74 9.46 -7.69 1.86
C ASP A 74 8.48 -6.82 2.61
N ALA A 75 7.59 -6.13 1.89
CA ALA A 75 6.53 -5.33 2.48
C ALA A 75 5.35 -5.22 1.52
N VAL A 76 4.17 -4.99 2.08
CA VAL A 76 2.95 -4.71 1.32
C VAL A 76 2.41 -3.36 1.78
N ILE A 77 2.20 -2.45 0.83
CA ILE A 77 1.67 -1.12 1.07
C ILE A 77 0.22 -1.10 0.58
N CYS A 78 -0.69 -0.60 1.41
CA CYS A 78 -2.10 -0.49 1.07
C CYS A 78 -2.49 0.97 0.93
N LEU A 79 -3.12 1.32 -0.19
CA LEU A 79 -3.51 2.69 -0.51
C LEU A 79 -5.00 2.74 -0.84
N GLY A 80 -5.72 3.57 -0.12
CA GLY A 80 -7.13 3.78 -0.35
C GLY A 80 -7.57 5.13 0.21
N ALA A 81 -8.74 5.57 -0.19
CA ALA A 81 -9.34 6.78 0.34
C ALA A 81 -10.83 6.53 0.54
N VAL A 82 -11.31 6.79 1.74
CA VAL A 82 -12.73 6.66 2.10
C VAL A 82 -13.22 8.03 2.54
N ILE A 83 -14.20 8.55 1.80
CA ILE A 83 -14.73 9.90 2.04
C ILE A 83 -16.10 9.77 2.68
N ARG A 84 -16.29 10.46 3.80
CA ARG A 84 -17.58 10.47 4.48
C ARG A 84 -18.57 11.32 3.70
N GLY A 85 -19.62 10.66 3.19
CA GLY A 85 -20.69 11.31 2.49
C GLY A 85 -21.93 11.51 3.36
N SER A 86 -23.09 11.55 2.72
CA SER A 86 -24.37 11.74 3.40
C SER A 86 -24.95 10.46 4.00
N THR A 87 -24.31 9.30 3.77
CA THR A 87 -24.76 8.00 4.26
C THR A 87 -23.79 7.43 5.29
N THR A 88 -24.19 6.33 5.94
CA THR A 88 -23.34 5.63 6.91
C THR A 88 -22.35 4.65 6.25
N HIS A 89 -22.33 4.58 4.92
CA HIS A 89 -21.46 3.67 4.18
C HIS A 89 -19.99 3.83 4.58
N TYR A 90 -19.52 5.07 4.76
CA TYR A 90 -18.17 5.38 5.21
C TYR A 90 -17.80 4.61 6.49
N ASP A 91 -18.70 4.62 7.48
CA ASP A 91 -18.45 4.00 8.77
C ASP A 91 -18.31 2.47 8.64
N TYR A 92 -19.15 1.85 7.82
CA TYR A 92 -19.09 0.41 7.60
C TYR A 92 -17.80 -0.01 6.90
N VAL A 93 -17.38 0.74 5.89
CA VAL A 93 -16.13 0.45 5.18
C VAL A 93 -14.93 0.60 6.11
N CYS A 94 -14.87 1.68 6.87
CA CYS A 94 -13.77 1.94 7.80
C CYS A 94 -13.67 0.90 8.89
N ASN A 95 -14.81 0.40 9.39
CA ASN A 95 -14.81 -0.60 10.45
C ASN A 95 -14.31 -1.96 9.98
N GLU A 96 -14.50 -2.30 8.69
CA GLU A 96 -14.13 -3.62 8.17
C GLU A 96 -12.75 -3.67 7.52
N VAL A 97 -12.24 -2.55 7.07
CA VAL A 97 -10.91 -2.47 6.48
C VAL A 97 -9.84 -2.43 7.55
#